data_c8a98c68e4ebef699feef8c19028110c
#
_entry.id   c8a98c68e4ebef699feef8c19028110c
#
_cell.length_a   1.000
_cell.length_b   1.000
_cell.length_c   1.000
_cell.angle_alpha   90.00
_cell.angle_beta   90.00
_cell.angle_gamma   90.00
#
_symmetry.space_group_name_H-M   'P 1'
#
loop_
_entity.id
_entity.type
_entity.pdbx_description
1 polymer ?
#
loop_
_entity_poly.entity_id
_entity_poly.type
_entity_poly.pdbx_seq_one_letter_code
_entity_poly.pdbx_strand_id
1 'polypeptide(L)'
;VFHNVFHRQHTDCPPSLTAGRRGRGQTRPGLARRVVAPVLMAGVLLAAPVLPGLGALADAQARGAPESFADLAESLLPAVVNISTTQTLPASRGPDMPQFPPGSPFEEFFKDFFDQHGGPGGDRRARKATSLGSGFVIDASGYIVTNNHVIKDADEITVILQDDTALKAELIGHDEKTDVALLKVEPKKPLPSVPWGSSDKARVGDWVMAIGNPFGLGGTVTAGIISAKTRDINAGPYDSFIQTDAAINKGNSGGPLFNTAGEVIGINTAIFSPSGGSIGIGFAVPSSLAKEVVDQLKEFGRTRRGWIGVRIQTVGEEIAEGLGLSEPKGALVAAVTGEGPAA
;
A
#
# COMPACT_ATOMS: atom_id res chain seq x y z
N VAL A 1 6.84 26.66 -4.99
CA VAL A 1 7.89 27.27 -5.81
C VAL A 1 9.01 26.27 -5.92
N PHE A 2 9.00 25.42 -6.91
CA PHE A 2 10.16 24.62 -7.30
C PHE A 2 10.35 24.75 -8.81
N HIS A 3 11.52 25.26 -9.16
CA HIS A 3 11.96 25.50 -10.53
C HIS A 3 12.50 24.22 -11.16
N ASN A 4 11.99 23.90 -12.35
CA ASN A 4 12.51 22.90 -13.27
C ASN A 4 13.89 23.27 -13.78
N VAL A 5 14.83 22.33 -13.74
CA VAL A 5 16.01 22.27 -14.61
C VAL A 5 16.09 20.85 -15.16
N PHE A 6 15.61 20.66 -16.39
CA PHE A 6 15.94 19.48 -17.19
C PHE A 6 16.77 19.91 -18.39
N HIS A 7 18.02 19.46 -18.38
CA HIS A 7 18.93 19.56 -19.51
C HIS A 7 18.61 18.44 -20.50
N ARG A 8 18.28 18.83 -21.74
CA ARG A 8 18.18 17.94 -22.91
C ARG A 8 19.59 17.52 -23.32
N GLN A 9 19.82 16.22 -23.45
CA GLN A 9 20.86 15.69 -24.33
C GLN A 9 20.19 14.85 -25.43
N HIS A 10 20.35 15.34 -26.65
CA HIS A 10 20.11 14.61 -27.89
C HIS A 10 21.23 13.57 -28.06
N THR A 11 20.87 12.33 -28.39
CA THR A 11 21.78 11.39 -29.07
C THR A 11 21.02 10.71 -30.19
N ASP A 12 21.64 10.87 -31.36
CA ASP A 12 21.21 10.42 -32.67
C ASP A 12 21.13 8.90 -32.80
N CYS A 13 20.15 8.45 -33.57
CA CYS A 13 19.98 7.10 -34.05
C CYS A 13 20.63 6.99 -35.45
N PRO A 14 21.45 6.00 -35.76
CA PRO A 14 21.81 5.67 -37.15
C PRO A 14 20.96 4.50 -37.72
N PRO A 15 20.89 4.41 -39.06
CA PRO A 15 19.81 3.73 -39.76
C PRO A 15 20.06 2.24 -40.07
N SER A 16 18.95 1.58 -40.36
CA SER A 16 18.76 0.23 -40.88
C SER A 16 19.62 -0.09 -42.10
N LEU A 17 20.13 -1.32 -42.15
CA LEU A 17 20.59 -1.97 -43.40
C LEU A 17 19.83 -3.27 -43.62
N THR A 18 19.26 -3.33 -44.82
CA THR A 18 18.46 -4.40 -45.42
C THR A 18 19.30 -5.50 -46.04
N ALA A 19 18.75 -6.71 -46.02
CA ALA A 19 18.72 -7.74 -47.08
C ALA A 19 20.00 -8.52 -47.43
N GLY A 20 19.85 -9.82 -47.44
CA GLY A 20 20.75 -10.78 -48.09
C GLY A 20 20.24 -12.23 -48.01
N ARG A 21 19.53 -12.63 -49.06
CA ARG A 21 18.92 -13.94 -49.31
C ARG A 21 19.94 -14.85 -50.02
N ARG A 22 19.84 -16.18 -49.86
CA ARG A 22 20.34 -17.37 -50.61
C ARG A 22 21.25 -18.23 -49.71
N GLY A 23 21.14 -19.54 -49.67
CA GLY A 23 20.44 -20.53 -50.49
C GLY A 23 21.15 -21.88 -50.35
N ARG A 24 20.38 -22.95 -50.27
CA ARG A 24 20.69 -24.33 -50.66
C ARG A 24 21.93 -25.08 -50.11
N GLY A 25 21.67 -26.30 -49.65
CA GLY A 25 22.64 -27.40 -49.65
C GLY A 25 22.21 -28.58 -48.77
N GLN A 26 21.46 -29.48 -49.37
CA GLN A 26 21.25 -30.84 -48.88
C GLN A 26 22.57 -31.61 -48.85
N THR A 27 22.77 -32.51 -47.89
CA THR A 27 23.19 -33.89 -48.13
C THR A 27 23.17 -34.69 -46.80
N ARG A 28 22.42 -35.78 -46.79
CA ARG A 28 22.65 -36.96 -45.94
C ARG A 28 23.63 -37.86 -46.67
N PRO A 29 24.50 -38.63 -45.99
CA PRO A 29 24.28 -40.05 -45.74
C PRO A 29 24.93 -40.51 -44.41
N GLY A 30 24.58 -41.57 -43.81
CA GLY A 30 24.84 -42.94 -43.99
C GLY A 30 24.95 -43.69 -42.66
N LEU A 31 24.18 -44.72 -42.45
CA LEU A 31 24.28 -45.69 -41.36
C LEU A 31 25.69 -46.32 -41.27
N ALA A 32 26.21 -46.42 -40.04
CA ALA A 32 27.23 -47.42 -39.70
C ALA A 32 26.93 -48.02 -38.34
N ARG A 33 26.47 -49.23 -38.39
CA ARG A 33 26.25 -50.18 -37.28
C ARG A 33 27.62 -50.63 -36.79
N ARG A 34 28.01 -50.37 -35.54
CA ARG A 34 29.15 -51.03 -34.88
C ARG A 34 28.68 -51.69 -33.60
N VAL A 35 28.84 -52.99 -33.58
CA VAL A 35 28.76 -53.96 -32.50
C VAL A 35 29.86 -53.61 -31.49
N VAL A 36 29.55 -53.51 -30.20
CA VAL A 36 30.54 -53.44 -29.14
C VAL A 36 30.17 -54.49 -28.06
N ALA A 37 31.12 -55.33 -27.85
CA ALA A 37 31.10 -56.43 -26.86
C ALA A 37 31.15 -55.87 -25.39
N PRO A 38 30.68 -56.65 -24.43
CA PRO A 38 30.71 -56.24 -23.02
C PRO A 38 32.09 -56.52 -22.40
N VAL A 39 32.70 -55.49 -21.84
CA VAL A 39 33.84 -55.60 -20.94
C VAL A 39 33.32 -55.58 -19.50
N LEU A 40 33.43 -56.74 -18.82
CA LEU A 40 33.30 -56.86 -17.40
C LEU A 40 34.47 -56.12 -16.74
N MET A 41 34.17 -55.07 -15.97
CA MET A 41 35.12 -54.47 -15.04
C MET A 41 34.63 -54.66 -13.60
N ALA A 42 35.48 -55.37 -12.89
CA ALA A 42 35.30 -55.71 -11.45
C ALA A 42 35.30 -54.42 -10.59
N GLY A 43 34.37 -54.36 -9.67
CA GLY A 43 34.23 -53.24 -8.74
C GLY A 43 35.37 -53.15 -7.74
N VAL A 44 35.88 -51.94 -7.56
CA VAL A 44 36.61 -51.54 -6.36
C VAL A 44 35.67 -50.59 -5.61
N LEU A 45 35.08 -51.04 -4.53
CA LEU A 45 34.39 -50.22 -3.56
C LEU A 45 35.42 -49.33 -2.85
N LEU A 46 35.58 -48.11 -3.29
CA LEU A 46 36.22 -47.05 -2.52
C LEU A 46 35.14 -46.47 -1.60
N ALA A 47 35.21 -46.82 -0.33
CA ALA A 47 34.46 -46.17 0.75
C ALA A 47 34.92 -44.70 0.84
N ALA A 48 34.14 -43.81 0.29
CA ALA A 48 34.31 -42.38 0.50
C ALA A 48 33.88 -42.04 1.95
N PRO A 49 34.65 -41.26 2.71
CA PRO A 49 34.21 -40.83 4.02
C PRO A 49 33.01 -39.91 3.86
N VAL A 50 31.88 -40.29 4.47
CA VAL A 50 30.73 -39.43 4.64
C VAL A 50 31.14 -38.26 5.51
N LEU A 51 31.35 -37.10 4.90
CA LEU A 51 31.50 -35.82 5.60
C LEU A 51 30.16 -35.51 6.29
N PRO A 52 30.10 -35.51 7.65
CA PRO A 52 28.94 -35.02 8.37
C PRO A 52 28.97 -33.49 8.34
N GLY A 53 28.32 -32.87 7.32
CA GLY A 53 28.37 -31.41 7.18
C GLY A 53 27.44 -30.81 6.11
N LEU A 54 26.65 -31.63 5.41
CA LEU A 54 25.52 -31.13 4.67
C LEU A 54 24.39 -30.87 5.65
N GLY A 55 24.49 -29.74 6.35
CA GLY A 55 23.43 -29.22 7.20
C GLY A 55 22.12 -29.26 6.43
N ALA A 56 21.11 -29.80 7.08
CA ALA A 56 19.75 -29.83 6.66
C ALA A 56 19.41 -28.49 5.99
N LEU A 57 19.26 -28.49 4.67
CA LEU A 57 18.40 -27.52 4.01
C LEU A 57 17.04 -27.78 4.65
N ALA A 58 16.71 -26.96 5.66
CA ALA A 58 15.37 -26.96 6.23
C ALA A 58 14.44 -26.91 5.02
N ASP A 59 13.60 -27.93 4.85
CA ASP A 59 12.54 -27.91 3.87
C ASP A 59 11.77 -26.61 4.07
N ALA A 60 12.07 -25.61 3.24
CA ALA A 60 11.27 -24.41 3.13
C ALA A 60 9.93 -24.89 2.53
N GLN A 61 9.04 -25.37 3.40
CA GLN A 61 7.66 -25.60 3.00
C GLN A 61 7.09 -24.23 2.62
N ALA A 62 7.19 -23.93 1.33
CA ALA A 62 6.46 -22.83 0.75
C ALA A 62 4.97 -23.11 1.02
N ARG A 63 4.34 -22.30 1.87
CA ARG A 63 2.88 -22.30 1.98
C ARG A 63 2.39 -21.97 0.58
N GLY A 64 1.67 -22.92 -0.04
CA GLY A 64 1.11 -22.73 -1.38
C GLY A 64 0.28 -21.45 -1.45
N ALA A 65 0.19 -20.86 -2.63
CA ALA A 65 -0.77 -19.78 -2.85
C ALA A 65 -2.17 -20.27 -2.48
N PRO A 66 -3.04 -19.42 -1.88
CA PRO A 66 -4.43 -19.77 -1.68
C PRO A 66 -5.08 -20.16 -3.00
N GLU A 67 -5.86 -21.23 -3.04
CA GLU A 67 -6.60 -21.63 -4.26
C GLU A 67 -7.58 -20.53 -4.69
N SER A 68 -8.18 -19.83 -3.73
CA SER A 68 -9.08 -18.71 -3.94
C SER A 68 -9.07 -17.78 -2.72
N PHE A 69 -9.37 -16.51 -2.96
CA PHE A 69 -9.66 -15.52 -1.93
C PHE A 69 -11.18 -15.26 -1.77
N ALA A 70 -12.04 -15.97 -2.53
CA ALA A 70 -13.46 -15.65 -2.63
C ALA A 70 -14.17 -15.71 -1.26
N ASP A 71 -14.04 -16.80 -0.53
CA ASP A 71 -14.72 -17.00 0.77
C ASP A 71 -14.25 -15.97 1.80
N LEU A 72 -12.93 -15.69 1.79
CA LEU A 72 -12.34 -14.70 2.68
C LEU A 72 -12.84 -13.30 2.34
N ALA A 73 -12.87 -12.94 1.06
CA ALA A 73 -13.39 -11.65 0.59
C ALA A 73 -14.86 -11.47 0.95
N GLU A 74 -15.71 -12.49 0.72
CA GLU A 74 -17.13 -12.47 1.06
C GLU A 74 -17.36 -12.21 2.55
N SER A 75 -16.55 -12.81 3.41
CA SER A 75 -16.65 -12.62 4.88
C SER A 75 -16.20 -11.24 5.35
N LEU A 76 -15.26 -10.59 4.66
CA LEU A 76 -14.63 -9.33 5.09
C LEU A 76 -15.24 -8.09 4.45
N LEU A 77 -15.79 -8.19 3.23
CA LEU A 77 -16.41 -7.09 2.51
C LEU A 77 -17.45 -6.30 3.33
N PRO A 78 -18.32 -6.94 4.14
CA PRO A 78 -19.31 -6.21 4.93
C PRO A 78 -18.73 -5.28 6.00
N ALA A 79 -17.48 -5.46 6.39
CA ALA A 79 -16.80 -4.60 7.37
C ALA A 79 -16.02 -3.45 6.70
N VAL A 80 -15.91 -3.43 5.36
CA VAL A 80 -15.24 -2.36 4.62
C VAL A 80 -16.26 -1.38 4.08
N VAL A 81 -16.02 -0.10 4.34
CA VAL A 81 -16.97 0.98 4.06
C VAL A 81 -16.40 2.00 3.09
N ASN A 82 -17.27 2.71 2.40
CA ASN A 82 -16.89 3.92 1.67
C ASN A 82 -16.97 5.14 2.60
N ILE A 83 -16.00 6.02 2.49
CA ILE A 83 -15.97 7.30 3.20
C ILE A 83 -16.18 8.40 2.16
N SER A 84 -17.30 9.09 2.27
CA SER A 84 -17.62 10.27 1.46
C SER A 84 -17.49 11.53 2.30
N THR A 85 -16.70 12.49 1.83
CA THR A 85 -16.52 13.76 2.52
C THR A 85 -17.02 14.90 1.66
N THR A 86 -17.59 15.90 2.29
CA THR A 86 -18.05 17.13 1.62
C THR A 86 -17.30 18.32 2.20
N GLN A 87 -16.73 19.16 1.33
CA GLN A 87 -16.08 20.42 1.69
C GLN A 87 -16.76 21.57 0.99
N THR A 88 -17.04 22.64 1.72
CA THR A 88 -17.61 23.88 1.18
C THR A 88 -16.45 24.82 0.76
N LEU A 89 -16.22 24.94 -0.53
CA LEU A 89 -15.18 25.83 -1.04
C LEU A 89 -15.68 27.26 -1.11
N PRO A 90 -14.89 28.27 -0.62
CA PRO A 90 -15.22 29.68 -0.82
C PRO A 90 -15.26 30.02 -2.31
N ALA A 91 -16.15 30.90 -2.72
CA ALA A 91 -16.51 31.25 -4.11
C ALA A 91 -15.37 31.84 -4.97
N SER A 92 -14.11 31.87 -4.54
CA SER A 92 -13.04 32.66 -5.19
C SER A 92 -11.98 31.88 -5.98
N ARG A 93 -12.00 30.54 -6.04
CA ARG A 93 -11.14 29.74 -6.95
C ARG A 93 -11.89 28.50 -7.39
N GLY A 94 -12.23 28.41 -8.68
CA GLY A 94 -12.76 27.18 -9.24
C GLY A 94 -11.72 26.06 -9.08
N PRO A 95 -12.11 24.89 -8.54
CA PRO A 95 -11.22 23.74 -8.54
C PRO A 95 -10.97 23.27 -9.97
N ASP A 96 -9.74 22.91 -10.29
CA ASP A 96 -9.46 22.09 -11.46
C ASP A 96 -10.20 20.76 -11.28
N MET A 97 -11.29 20.60 -12.01
CA MET A 97 -12.01 19.32 -12.04
C MET A 97 -11.07 18.26 -12.62
N PRO A 98 -11.03 17.03 -12.05
CA PRO A 98 -10.34 15.95 -12.70
C PRO A 98 -10.86 15.79 -14.12
N GLN A 99 -10.03 16.06 -15.11
CA GLN A 99 -10.40 15.89 -16.51
C GLN A 99 -10.36 14.40 -16.81
N PHE A 100 -11.53 13.79 -16.94
CA PHE A 100 -11.65 12.44 -17.46
C PHE A 100 -11.60 12.48 -19.00
N PRO A 101 -11.04 11.44 -19.65
CA PRO A 101 -11.08 11.35 -21.11
C PRO A 101 -12.53 11.41 -21.60
N PRO A 102 -12.85 12.20 -22.65
CA PRO A 102 -14.19 12.30 -23.20
C PRO A 102 -14.73 10.93 -23.60
N GLY A 103 -15.95 10.58 -23.16
CA GLY A 103 -16.60 9.31 -23.49
C GLY A 103 -16.21 8.15 -22.55
N SER A 104 -15.55 8.40 -21.44
CA SER A 104 -15.30 7.34 -20.43
C SER A 104 -16.58 7.06 -19.64
N PRO A 105 -16.84 5.78 -19.22
CA PRO A 105 -17.97 5.46 -18.34
C PRO A 105 -17.97 6.23 -17.03
N PHE A 106 -16.82 6.73 -16.63
CA PHE A 106 -16.63 7.56 -15.43
C PHE A 106 -17.07 9.01 -15.62
N GLU A 107 -16.97 9.56 -16.85
CA GLU A 107 -17.46 10.91 -17.16
C GLU A 107 -18.99 10.98 -17.02
N GLU A 108 -19.70 9.99 -17.55
CA GLU A 108 -21.17 9.90 -17.46
C GLU A 108 -21.62 9.67 -16.01
N PHE A 109 -20.96 8.77 -15.27
CA PHE A 109 -21.25 8.49 -13.87
C PHE A 109 -21.05 9.73 -12.98
N PHE A 110 -19.91 10.43 -13.14
CA PHE A 110 -19.65 11.65 -12.37
C PHE A 110 -20.55 12.79 -12.78
N LYS A 111 -20.89 12.89 -14.05
CA LYS A 111 -21.85 13.88 -14.53
C LYS A 111 -23.24 13.65 -13.91
N ASP A 112 -23.76 12.42 -13.94
CA ASP A 112 -25.04 12.07 -13.32
C ASP A 112 -25.01 12.23 -11.79
N PHE A 113 -23.90 11.88 -11.15
CA PHE A 113 -23.70 12.09 -9.71
C PHE A 113 -23.69 13.58 -9.33
N PHE A 114 -23.00 14.43 -10.10
CA PHE A 114 -22.97 15.87 -9.87
C PHE A 114 -24.28 16.56 -10.28
N ASP A 115 -24.97 16.07 -11.31
CA ASP A 115 -26.27 16.61 -11.75
C ASP A 115 -27.39 16.26 -10.74
N GLN A 116 -27.34 15.09 -10.09
CA GLN A 116 -28.26 14.72 -9.01
C GLN A 116 -27.97 15.42 -7.69
N HIS A 117 -26.71 15.81 -7.44
CA HIS A 117 -26.27 16.40 -6.16
C HIS A 117 -25.89 17.87 -6.26
N GLY A 118 -26.08 18.53 -7.39
CA GLY A 118 -25.80 19.97 -7.56
C GLY A 118 -25.23 20.33 -8.92
N GLY A 119 -26.04 20.29 -9.97
CA GLY A 119 -25.68 20.64 -11.33
C GLY A 119 -25.27 22.09 -11.53
N PRO A 120 -24.55 22.42 -12.65
CA PRO A 120 -24.07 23.74 -12.96
C PRO A 120 -25.18 24.61 -13.56
N GLY A 121 -26.02 25.17 -12.70
CA GLY A 121 -27.09 26.05 -13.18
C GLY A 121 -27.75 26.83 -12.06
N GLY A 122 -27.16 27.91 -11.64
CA GLY A 122 -27.83 28.87 -10.79
C GLY A 122 -27.03 29.30 -9.55
N ASP A 123 -26.78 30.56 -9.47
CA ASP A 123 -26.27 31.35 -8.35
C ASP A 123 -24.85 31.02 -7.81
N ARG A 124 -24.07 32.10 -7.64
CA ARG A 124 -22.74 32.14 -7.01
C ARG A 124 -22.76 31.68 -5.53
N ARG A 125 -23.30 30.47 -5.27
CA ARG A 125 -23.25 29.86 -3.94
C ARG A 125 -22.02 28.95 -3.84
N ALA A 126 -21.49 28.84 -2.63
CA ALA A 126 -20.36 28.01 -2.29
C ALA A 126 -20.46 26.60 -2.95
N ARG A 127 -19.44 26.23 -3.73
CA ARG A 127 -19.39 24.89 -4.37
C ARG A 127 -19.03 23.84 -3.32
N LYS A 128 -19.77 22.74 -3.31
CA LYS A 128 -19.43 21.56 -2.51
C LYS A 128 -18.47 20.67 -3.33
N ALA A 129 -17.30 20.40 -2.78
CA ALA A 129 -16.39 19.38 -3.30
C ALA A 129 -16.59 18.10 -2.50
N THR A 130 -16.68 16.96 -3.19
CA THR A 130 -16.80 15.64 -2.57
C THR A 130 -15.51 14.87 -2.82
N SER A 131 -14.94 14.28 -1.78
CA SER A 131 -13.82 13.34 -1.86
C SER A 131 -14.30 11.96 -1.40
N LEU A 132 -13.68 10.92 -1.95
CA LEU A 132 -14.04 9.52 -1.68
C LEU A 132 -12.81 8.73 -1.27
N GLY A 133 -12.98 7.90 -0.26
CA GLY A 133 -11.99 6.95 0.22
C GLY A 133 -12.66 5.72 0.81
N SER A 134 -11.87 4.88 1.45
CA SER A 134 -12.33 3.68 2.14
C SER A 134 -12.07 3.77 3.64
N GLY A 135 -12.72 2.93 4.39
CA GLY A 135 -12.47 2.70 5.80
C GLY A 135 -12.89 1.28 6.17
N PHE A 136 -12.68 0.90 7.42
CA PHE A 136 -13.12 -0.40 7.93
C PHE A 136 -13.57 -0.30 9.38
N VAL A 137 -14.53 -1.13 9.72
CA VAL A 137 -15.13 -1.21 11.05
C VAL A 137 -14.25 -2.07 11.95
N ILE A 138 -13.80 -1.50 13.07
CA ILE A 138 -12.96 -2.20 14.06
C ILE A 138 -13.75 -2.65 15.29
N ASP A 139 -14.97 -2.14 15.46
CA ASP A 139 -15.82 -2.41 16.60
C ASP A 139 -17.29 -2.35 16.18
N ALA A 140 -18.07 -3.35 16.57
CA ALA A 140 -19.47 -3.47 16.18
C ALA A 140 -20.36 -2.29 16.61
N SER A 141 -19.91 -1.50 17.58
CA SER A 141 -20.58 -0.26 18.01
C SER A 141 -20.42 0.89 17.02
N GLY A 142 -19.62 0.74 15.94
CA GLY A 142 -19.51 1.73 14.87
C GLY A 142 -18.23 2.58 14.91
N TYR A 143 -17.14 2.08 15.48
CA TYR A 143 -15.81 2.68 15.30
C TYR A 143 -15.22 2.27 13.97
N ILE A 144 -14.76 3.26 13.19
CA ILE A 144 -14.26 3.09 11.83
C ILE A 144 -12.90 3.75 11.70
N VAL A 145 -11.95 3.02 11.14
CA VAL A 145 -10.61 3.51 10.84
C VAL A 145 -10.52 3.88 9.36
N THR A 146 -9.84 4.99 9.08
CA THR A 146 -9.51 5.46 7.74
C THR A 146 -8.20 6.27 7.76
N ASN A 147 -7.77 6.80 6.62
CA ASN A 147 -6.66 7.74 6.58
C ASN A 147 -7.09 9.17 6.93
N ASN A 148 -6.17 9.93 7.54
CA ASN A 148 -6.39 11.35 7.81
C ASN A 148 -6.58 12.16 6.51
N HIS A 149 -5.80 11.90 5.45
CA HIS A 149 -5.93 12.62 4.20
C HIS A 149 -7.29 12.42 3.51
N VAL A 150 -8.01 11.31 3.79
CA VAL A 150 -9.36 11.05 3.26
C VAL A 150 -10.38 12.01 3.86
N ILE A 151 -10.21 12.38 5.14
CA ILE A 151 -11.18 13.22 5.88
C ILE A 151 -10.68 14.64 6.11
N LYS A 152 -9.49 14.97 5.62
CA LYS A 152 -8.89 16.28 5.81
C LYS A 152 -9.76 17.39 5.20
N ASP A 153 -9.93 18.47 5.95
CA ASP A 153 -10.69 19.66 5.56
C ASP A 153 -12.18 19.38 5.25
N ALA A 154 -12.72 18.23 5.68
CA ALA A 154 -14.13 17.87 5.49
C ALA A 154 -15.04 18.64 6.45
N ASP A 155 -16.09 19.28 5.91
CA ASP A 155 -17.17 19.87 6.72
C ASP A 155 -18.17 18.80 7.20
N GLU A 156 -18.34 17.75 6.39
CA GLU A 156 -19.23 16.64 6.69
C GLU A 156 -18.61 15.32 6.20
N ILE A 157 -18.72 14.28 7.04
CA ILE A 157 -18.23 12.93 6.76
C ILE A 157 -19.43 11.98 6.79
N THR A 158 -19.61 11.23 5.70
CA THR A 158 -20.63 10.20 5.55
C THR A 158 -19.96 8.85 5.30
N VAL A 159 -20.35 7.86 6.08
CA VAL A 159 -19.95 6.47 5.90
C VAL A 159 -21.04 5.75 5.14
N ILE A 160 -20.70 5.09 4.05
CA ILE A 160 -21.63 4.30 3.24
C ILE A 160 -21.26 2.84 3.40
N LEU A 161 -22.18 2.05 3.94
CA LEU A 161 -22.04 0.61 4.15
C LEU A 161 -22.21 -0.16 2.84
N GLN A 162 -21.95 -1.47 2.86
CA GLN A 162 -22.07 -2.33 1.69
C GLN A 162 -23.51 -2.44 1.16
N ASP A 163 -24.53 -2.22 2.01
CA ASP A 163 -25.95 -2.22 1.68
C ASP A 163 -26.48 -0.83 1.28
N ASP A 164 -25.60 0.10 0.90
CA ASP A 164 -25.89 1.49 0.56
C ASP A 164 -26.47 2.33 1.71
N THR A 165 -26.48 1.79 2.94
CA THR A 165 -26.87 2.57 4.11
C THR A 165 -25.87 3.69 4.38
N ALA A 166 -26.31 4.93 4.29
CA ALA A 166 -25.51 6.11 4.58
C ALA A 166 -25.68 6.51 6.06
N LEU A 167 -24.56 6.62 6.77
CA LEU A 167 -24.49 7.01 8.17
C LEU A 167 -23.62 8.26 8.30
N LYS A 168 -24.13 9.28 9.02
CA LYS A 168 -23.32 10.43 9.37
C LYS A 168 -22.23 9.99 10.37
N ALA A 169 -20.98 10.37 10.11
CA ALA A 169 -19.86 10.05 10.96
C ALA A 169 -19.41 11.27 11.77
N GLU A 170 -19.00 11.01 12.99
CA GLU A 170 -18.32 11.97 13.87
C GLU A 170 -16.82 11.66 13.88
N LEU A 171 -15.98 12.69 13.76
CA LEU A 171 -14.53 12.55 13.90
C LEU A 171 -14.17 12.46 15.39
N ILE A 172 -13.72 11.30 15.84
CA ILE A 172 -13.23 11.09 17.21
C ILE A 172 -11.84 11.70 17.37
N GLY A 173 -10.98 11.52 16.37
CA GLY A 173 -9.65 12.10 16.33
C GLY A 173 -8.86 11.65 15.12
N HIS A 174 -7.76 12.35 14.89
CA HIS A 174 -6.85 12.02 13.79
C HIS A 174 -5.39 12.29 14.16
N ASP A 175 -4.49 11.70 13.40
CA ASP A 175 -3.07 11.92 13.51
C ASP A 175 -2.46 12.13 12.12
N GLU A 176 -2.07 13.37 11.83
CA GLU A 176 -1.47 13.74 10.54
C GLU A 176 -0.11 13.06 10.30
N LYS A 177 0.64 12.77 11.38
CA LYS A 177 2.00 12.24 11.27
C LYS A 177 2.05 10.77 10.85
N THR A 178 0.99 10.02 11.11
CA THR A 178 0.84 8.61 10.72
C THR A 178 -0.26 8.42 9.69
N ASP A 179 -0.93 9.51 9.31
CA ASP A 179 -2.04 9.53 8.35
C ASP A 179 -3.20 8.59 8.75
N VAL A 180 -3.55 8.54 10.05
CA VAL A 180 -4.62 7.72 10.61
C VAL A 180 -5.72 8.58 11.19
N ALA A 181 -6.99 8.20 10.96
CA ALA A 181 -8.16 8.82 11.57
C ALA A 181 -9.12 7.78 12.11
N LEU A 182 -9.83 8.15 13.18
CA LEU A 182 -10.87 7.36 13.84
C LEU A 182 -12.20 8.10 13.77
N LEU A 183 -13.19 7.43 13.18
CA LEU A 183 -14.55 7.92 13.06
C LEU A 183 -15.50 7.10 13.95
N LYS A 184 -16.65 7.69 14.28
CA LYS A 184 -17.75 7.03 14.99
C LYS A 184 -19.04 7.26 14.22
N VAL A 185 -19.78 6.21 14.01
CA VAL A 185 -21.14 6.23 13.49
C VAL A 185 -22.10 5.61 14.51
N GLU A 186 -23.39 5.97 14.44
CA GLU A 186 -24.44 5.40 15.28
C GLU A 186 -25.29 4.44 14.44
N PRO A 187 -24.91 3.14 14.37
CA PRO A 187 -25.65 2.17 13.58
C PRO A 187 -26.91 1.70 14.34
N LYS A 188 -27.97 1.40 13.59
CA LYS A 188 -29.21 0.83 14.17
C LYS A 188 -29.04 -0.63 14.62
N LYS A 189 -28.06 -1.33 14.10
CA LYS A 189 -27.69 -2.73 14.41
C LYS A 189 -26.18 -2.84 14.53
N PRO A 190 -25.64 -3.78 15.33
CA PRO A 190 -24.20 -4.03 15.38
C PRO A 190 -23.62 -4.22 13.97
N LEU A 191 -22.53 -3.54 13.67
CA LEU A 191 -21.85 -3.66 12.38
C LEU A 191 -20.90 -4.87 12.36
N PRO A 192 -20.73 -5.52 11.20
CA PRO A 192 -19.60 -6.43 11.01
C PRO A 192 -18.31 -5.69 11.27
N SER A 193 -17.39 -6.32 11.99
CA SER A 193 -16.08 -5.73 12.34
C SER A 193 -14.96 -6.72 12.11
N VAL A 194 -13.74 -6.21 11.88
CA VAL A 194 -12.56 -7.01 11.59
C VAL A 194 -11.52 -6.88 12.70
N PRO A 195 -10.81 -7.96 13.04
CA PRO A 195 -9.78 -7.95 14.06
C PRO A 195 -8.46 -7.35 13.53
N TRP A 196 -7.68 -6.78 14.45
CA TRP A 196 -6.29 -6.43 14.18
C TRP A 196 -5.40 -7.67 14.19
N GLY A 197 -4.57 -7.80 13.15
CA GLY A 197 -3.46 -8.74 13.09
C GLY A 197 -2.15 -8.07 13.49
N SER A 198 -1.06 -8.84 13.47
CA SER A 198 0.29 -8.34 13.79
C SER A 198 1.12 -8.15 12.53
N SER A 199 1.37 -6.90 12.16
CA SER A 199 2.28 -6.57 11.06
C SER A 199 3.73 -6.98 11.35
N ASP A 200 4.12 -7.09 12.64
CA ASP A 200 5.48 -7.48 13.02
C ASP A 200 5.76 -8.95 12.68
N LYS A 201 4.75 -9.81 12.80
CA LYS A 201 4.84 -11.22 12.45
C LYS A 201 4.74 -11.50 10.95
N ALA A 202 4.24 -10.55 10.19
CA ALA A 202 4.13 -10.65 8.74
C ALA A 202 5.50 -10.58 8.07
N ARG A 203 5.73 -11.37 7.03
CA ARG A 203 7.02 -11.52 6.35
C ARG A 203 6.90 -11.11 4.89
N VAL A 204 8.02 -10.69 4.32
CA VAL A 204 8.12 -10.52 2.86
C VAL A 204 7.81 -11.86 2.18
N GLY A 205 6.93 -11.81 1.18
CA GLY A 205 6.43 -12.98 0.47
C GLY A 205 5.10 -13.54 1.02
N ASP A 206 4.63 -13.12 2.19
CA ASP A 206 3.31 -13.54 2.69
C ASP A 206 2.20 -12.91 1.83
N TRP A 207 1.16 -13.70 1.52
CA TRP A 207 -0.01 -13.24 0.77
C TRP A 207 -0.81 -12.22 1.57
N VAL A 208 -1.27 -11.20 0.88
CA VAL A 208 -2.13 -10.14 1.42
C VAL A 208 -3.28 -9.83 0.48
N MET A 209 -4.34 -9.29 1.05
CA MET A 209 -5.53 -8.85 0.32
C MET A 209 -5.85 -7.42 0.74
N ALA A 210 -5.91 -6.52 -0.23
CA ALA A 210 -6.39 -5.17 -0.02
C ALA A 210 -7.85 -5.07 -0.43
N ILE A 211 -8.68 -4.53 0.45
CA ILE A 211 -10.08 -4.26 0.16
C ILE A 211 -10.32 -2.76 0.28
N GLY A 212 -11.04 -2.21 -0.69
CA GLY A 212 -11.54 -0.86 -0.66
C GLY A 212 -12.97 -0.82 -1.19
N ASN A 213 -13.64 0.29 -1.01
CA ASN A 213 -14.93 0.57 -1.59
C ASN A 213 -14.90 1.89 -2.37
N PRO A 214 -14.09 1.94 -3.45
CA PRO A 214 -13.99 3.15 -4.26
C PRO A 214 -15.36 3.46 -4.89
N PHE A 215 -15.78 4.71 -4.79
CA PHE A 215 -16.99 5.23 -5.44
C PHE A 215 -18.31 4.65 -4.93
N GLY A 216 -18.33 3.83 -3.87
CA GLY A 216 -19.57 3.18 -3.41
C GLY A 216 -20.15 2.14 -4.38
N LEU A 217 -19.34 1.68 -5.36
CA LEU A 217 -19.77 0.69 -6.37
C LEU A 217 -19.78 -0.76 -5.86
N GLY A 218 -19.66 -0.95 -4.56
CA GLY A 218 -19.38 -2.24 -3.93
C GLY A 218 -17.88 -2.44 -3.70
N GLY A 219 -17.54 -3.36 -2.81
CA GLY A 219 -16.14 -3.58 -2.43
C GLY A 219 -15.27 -4.05 -3.59
N THR A 220 -14.10 -3.47 -3.72
CA THR A 220 -13.06 -3.90 -4.66
C THR A 220 -11.99 -4.66 -3.90
N VAL A 221 -11.69 -5.87 -4.36
CA VAL A 221 -10.70 -6.76 -3.76
C VAL A 221 -9.51 -6.90 -4.69
N THR A 222 -8.32 -6.70 -4.16
CA THR A 222 -7.06 -6.99 -4.85
C THR A 222 -6.17 -7.85 -3.96
N ALA A 223 -5.39 -8.76 -4.54
CA ALA A 223 -4.48 -9.63 -3.82
C ALA A 223 -3.06 -9.48 -4.36
N GLY A 224 -2.10 -9.73 -3.51
CA GLY A 224 -0.68 -9.67 -3.80
C GLY A 224 0.12 -10.22 -2.62
N ILE A 225 1.38 -9.82 -2.52
CA ILE A 225 2.27 -10.22 -1.43
C ILE A 225 2.82 -8.98 -0.70
N ILE A 226 3.39 -9.20 0.46
CA ILE A 226 4.27 -8.21 1.08
C ILE A 226 5.58 -8.20 0.29
N SER A 227 5.84 -7.12 -0.44
CA SER A 227 7.04 -6.96 -1.26
C SER A 227 8.25 -6.49 -0.43
N ALA A 228 7.99 -5.66 0.60
CA ALA A 228 9.00 -5.19 1.54
C ALA A 228 8.33 -4.69 2.83
N LYS A 229 9.15 -4.50 3.87
CA LYS A 229 8.72 -3.90 5.15
C LYS A 229 9.63 -2.73 5.50
N THR A 230 9.15 -1.88 6.41
CA THR A 230 9.93 -0.75 6.96
C THR A 230 10.41 0.21 5.86
N ARG A 231 9.53 0.48 4.88
CA ARG A 231 9.84 1.45 3.81
C ARG A 231 9.65 2.87 4.32
N ASP A 232 10.71 3.65 4.15
CA ASP A 232 10.65 5.11 4.25
C ASP A 232 10.37 5.66 2.84
N ILE A 233 9.32 6.45 2.71
CA ILE A 233 8.90 7.08 1.45
C ILE A 233 8.94 8.62 1.53
N ASN A 234 9.56 9.14 2.59
CA ASN A 234 9.65 10.56 2.90
C ASN A 234 8.28 11.26 3.02
N ALA A 235 7.26 10.54 3.49
CA ALA A 235 5.93 11.07 3.74
C ALA A 235 5.82 11.72 5.14
N GLY A 236 6.63 11.25 6.10
CA GLY A 236 6.58 11.78 7.46
C GLY A 236 7.61 11.18 8.42
N PRO A 237 7.63 11.66 9.68
CA PRO A 237 8.63 11.26 10.68
C PRO A 237 8.43 9.84 11.24
N TYR A 238 7.34 9.18 10.90
CA TYR A 238 6.98 7.82 11.34
C TYR A 238 6.88 6.85 10.18
N ASP A 239 7.59 7.13 9.08
CA ASP A 239 7.62 6.26 7.91
C ASP A 239 8.18 4.89 8.25
N SER A 240 7.35 3.87 8.12
CA SER A 240 7.70 2.46 8.32
C SER A 240 6.68 1.59 7.58
N PHE A 241 6.46 1.87 6.28
CA PHE A 241 5.38 1.27 5.52
C PHE A 241 5.63 -0.20 5.17
N ILE A 242 4.55 -0.98 5.08
CA ILE A 242 4.50 -2.25 4.36
C ILE A 242 4.36 -1.90 2.89
N GLN A 243 5.25 -2.43 2.04
CA GLN A 243 5.12 -2.37 0.59
C GLN A 243 4.42 -3.63 0.09
N THR A 244 3.45 -3.48 -0.81
CA THR A 244 2.74 -4.59 -1.46
C THR A 244 2.59 -4.36 -2.95
N ASP A 245 2.49 -5.43 -3.74
CA ASP A 245 2.13 -5.43 -5.15
C ASP A 245 0.62 -5.65 -5.39
N ALA A 246 -0.16 -5.93 -4.33
CA ALA A 246 -1.60 -5.83 -4.40
C ALA A 246 -1.99 -4.45 -4.97
N ALA A 247 -2.84 -4.43 -6.00
CA ALA A 247 -3.14 -3.19 -6.72
C ALA A 247 -3.90 -2.20 -5.82
N ILE A 248 -3.21 -1.14 -5.40
CA ILE A 248 -3.78 0.00 -4.70
C ILE A 248 -4.02 1.12 -5.70
N ASN A 249 -5.21 1.69 -5.69
CA ASN A 249 -5.61 2.80 -6.55
C ASN A 249 -6.39 3.85 -5.74
N LYS A 250 -6.72 4.98 -6.36
CA LYS A 250 -7.59 6.00 -5.76
C LYS A 250 -8.89 5.37 -5.31
N GLY A 251 -9.26 5.59 -4.04
CA GLY A 251 -10.45 5.03 -3.40
C GLY A 251 -10.17 3.84 -2.47
N ASN A 252 -9.03 3.13 -2.60
CA ASN A 252 -8.63 2.11 -1.63
C ASN A 252 -7.95 2.72 -0.39
N SER A 253 -7.52 3.99 -0.46
CA SER A 253 -6.89 4.69 0.67
C SER A 253 -7.83 4.70 1.88
N GLY A 254 -7.31 4.37 3.05
CA GLY A 254 -8.04 4.18 4.29
C GLY A 254 -8.62 2.79 4.48
N GLY A 255 -8.70 1.98 3.42
CA GLY A 255 -9.14 0.58 3.48
C GLY A 255 -8.07 -0.34 4.10
N PRO A 256 -8.49 -1.54 4.56
CA PRO A 256 -7.61 -2.48 5.22
C PRO A 256 -6.73 -3.26 4.24
N LEU A 257 -5.52 -3.60 4.70
CA LEU A 257 -4.67 -4.65 4.14
C LEU A 257 -4.77 -5.86 5.07
N PHE A 258 -5.32 -6.96 4.57
CA PHE A 258 -5.53 -8.19 5.32
C PHE A 258 -4.43 -9.22 5.07
N ASN A 259 -4.16 -10.04 6.08
CA ASN A 259 -3.48 -11.31 5.90
C ASN A 259 -4.47 -12.41 5.46
N THR A 260 -3.98 -13.62 5.21
CA THR A 260 -4.82 -14.78 4.82
C THR A 260 -5.68 -15.34 5.95
N ALA A 261 -5.53 -14.87 7.18
CA ALA A 261 -6.41 -15.19 8.31
C ALA A 261 -7.57 -14.18 8.47
N GLY A 262 -7.67 -13.17 7.59
CA GLY A 262 -8.70 -12.13 7.68
C GLY A 262 -8.43 -11.06 8.74
N GLU A 263 -7.19 -10.93 9.19
CA GLU A 263 -6.80 -9.93 10.17
C GLU A 263 -6.16 -8.72 9.47
N VAL A 264 -6.45 -7.52 9.96
CA VAL A 264 -5.87 -6.27 9.43
C VAL A 264 -4.42 -6.14 9.86
N ILE A 265 -3.49 -6.19 8.92
CA ILE A 265 -2.05 -5.98 9.14
C ILE A 265 -1.58 -4.61 8.69
N GLY A 266 -2.44 -3.82 8.01
CA GLY A 266 -2.10 -2.46 7.61
C GLY A 266 -3.30 -1.68 7.11
N ILE A 267 -3.09 -0.37 6.90
CA ILE A 267 -4.05 0.57 6.30
C ILE A 267 -3.48 1.03 4.96
N ASN A 268 -4.16 0.74 3.85
CA ASN A 268 -3.74 1.19 2.53
C ASN A 268 -3.71 2.71 2.48
N THR A 269 -2.57 3.30 2.12
CA THR A 269 -2.38 4.75 2.28
C THR A 269 -1.89 5.43 1.00
N ALA A 270 -0.85 4.90 0.36
CA ALA A 270 -0.18 5.54 -0.75
C ALA A 270 0.23 4.57 -1.85
N ILE A 271 0.54 5.11 -3.02
CA ILE A 271 1.16 4.39 -4.13
C ILE A 271 2.36 5.18 -4.65
N PHE A 272 3.35 4.47 -5.15
CA PHE A 272 4.31 5.08 -6.06
C PHE A 272 3.80 4.92 -7.49
N SER A 273 3.54 6.04 -8.16
CA SER A 273 2.95 6.00 -9.50
C SER A 273 3.33 7.24 -10.33
N PRO A 274 4.01 7.08 -11.45
CA PRO A 274 4.27 8.16 -12.40
C PRO A 274 3.02 8.61 -13.16
N SER A 275 2.02 7.72 -13.32
CA SER A 275 0.81 7.96 -14.13
C SER A 275 -0.47 8.15 -13.31
N GLY A 276 -0.40 7.97 -11.98
CA GLY A 276 -1.55 8.04 -11.07
C GLY A 276 -2.31 6.73 -10.87
N GLY A 277 -2.01 5.67 -11.64
CA GLY A 277 -2.55 4.31 -11.46
C GLY A 277 -1.55 3.36 -10.81
N SER A 278 -2.00 2.20 -10.35
CA SER A 278 -1.14 1.17 -9.75
C SER A 278 -0.14 0.61 -10.75
N ILE A 279 1.11 0.53 -10.34
CA ILE A 279 2.20 -0.15 -11.05
C ILE A 279 2.79 -1.31 -10.24
N GLY A 280 2.06 -1.82 -9.22
CA GLY A 280 2.52 -2.87 -8.32
C GLY A 280 3.41 -2.36 -7.17
N ILE A 281 3.31 -1.07 -6.82
CA ILE A 281 4.03 -0.47 -5.69
C ILE A 281 3.03 0.30 -4.84
N GLY A 282 2.41 -0.40 -3.90
CA GLY A 282 1.50 0.14 -2.90
C GLY A 282 2.14 0.16 -1.52
N PHE A 283 1.68 1.06 -0.65
CA PHE A 283 2.15 1.25 0.71
C PHE A 283 1.00 1.27 1.70
N ALA A 284 1.19 0.55 2.81
CA ALA A 284 0.22 0.51 3.90
C ALA A 284 0.90 0.86 5.23
N VAL A 285 0.22 1.65 6.06
CA VAL A 285 0.62 1.90 7.45
C VAL A 285 0.50 0.59 8.23
N PRO A 286 1.55 0.08 8.88
CA PRO A 286 1.51 -1.20 9.57
C PRO A 286 0.57 -1.18 10.78
N SER A 287 -0.08 -2.32 11.04
CA SER A 287 -1.03 -2.44 12.16
C SER A 287 -0.38 -2.22 13.53
N SER A 288 0.89 -2.53 13.71
CA SER A 288 1.62 -2.24 14.97
C SER A 288 1.61 -0.75 15.30
N LEU A 289 1.80 0.11 14.29
CA LEU A 289 1.72 1.57 14.46
C LEU A 289 0.26 2.06 14.51
N ALA A 290 -0.57 1.60 13.56
CA ALA A 290 -1.95 2.08 13.42
C ALA A 290 -2.79 1.80 14.66
N LYS A 291 -2.67 0.60 15.24
CA LYS A 291 -3.44 0.20 16.42
C LYS A 291 -3.14 1.07 17.63
N GLU A 292 -1.85 1.35 17.91
CA GLU A 292 -1.45 2.24 19.00
C GLU A 292 -2.03 3.65 18.84
N VAL A 293 -2.02 4.17 17.61
CA VAL A 293 -2.63 5.46 17.28
C VAL A 293 -4.13 5.41 17.51
N VAL A 294 -4.83 4.42 16.98
CA VAL A 294 -6.29 4.25 17.12
C VAL A 294 -6.71 4.13 18.58
N ASP A 295 -5.99 3.35 19.39
CA ASP A 295 -6.26 3.20 20.81
C ASP A 295 -6.16 4.56 21.54
N GLN A 296 -5.13 5.38 21.23
CA GLN A 296 -4.98 6.72 21.79
C GLN A 296 -6.06 7.70 21.29
N LEU A 297 -6.43 7.62 20.01
CA LEU A 297 -7.53 8.44 19.46
C LEU A 297 -8.85 8.10 20.15
N LYS A 298 -9.13 6.80 20.40
CA LYS A 298 -10.34 6.34 21.09
C LYS A 298 -10.39 6.82 22.55
N GLU A 299 -9.25 6.82 23.24
CA GLU A 299 -9.18 7.17 24.67
C GLU A 299 -9.09 8.68 24.91
N PHE A 300 -8.30 9.40 24.09
CA PHE A 300 -7.94 10.81 24.34
C PHE A 300 -8.41 11.78 23.25
N GLY A 301 -8.98 11.30 22.15
CA GLY A 301 -9.30 12.11 20.96
C GLY A 301 -8.07 12.62 20.19
N ARG A 302 -6.86 12.27 20.64
CA ARG A 302 -5.58 12.70 20.04
C ARG A 302 -4.45 11.76 20.39
N THR A 303 -3.40 11.74 19.58
CA THR A 303 -2.16 11.04 19.91
C THR A 303 -1.36 11.81 20.98
N ARG A 304 -0.75 11.07 21.90
CA ARG A 304 0.19 11.57 22.90
C ARG A 304 1.57 11.02 22.58
N ARG A 305 2.52 11.92 22.35
CA ARG A 305 3.90 11.56 22.04
C ARG A 305 4.84 12.18 23.04
N GLY A 306 5.84 11.44 23.44
CA GLY A 306 6.93 11.96 24.25
C GLY A 306 7.84 12.87 23.42
N TRP A 307 8.45 13.84 24.09
CA TRP A 307 9.51 14.67 23.54
C TRP A 307 10.71 14.60 24.47
N ILE A 308 11.86 14.19 23.94
CA ILE A 308 13.09 14.06 24.76
C ILE A 308 14.00 15.29 24.67
N GLY A 309 13.71 16.21 23.76
CA GLY A 309 14.45 17.47 23.65
C GLY A 309 15.84 17.34 23.05
N VAL A 310 16.02 16.45 22.09
CA VAL A 310 17.29 16.31 21.35
C VAL A 310 17.09 16.62 19.87
N ARG A 311 18.17 17.07 19.24
CA ARG A 311 18.31 17.13 17.78
C ARG A 311 19.18 15.97 17.35
N ILE A 312 18.67 15.15 16.43
CA ILE A 312 19.39 13.98 15.91
C ILE A 312 19.81 14.20 14.46
N GLN A 313 20.87 13.50 14.07
CA GLN A 313 21.37 13.39 12.70
C GLN A 313 21.62 11.93 12.40
N THR A 314 21.23 11.47 11.21
CA THR A 314 21.50 10.10 10.76
C THR A 314 23.01 9.89 10.64
N VAL A 315 23.50 8.76 11.12
CA VAL A 315 24.91 8.37 10.99
C VAL A 315 25.11 7.81 9.58
N GLY A 316 25.63 8.66 8.68
CA GLY A 316 26.08 8.26 7.34
C GLY A 316 27.52 7.75 7.37
N GLU A 317 28.05 7.35 6.19
CA GLU A 317 29.39 6.77 6.05
C GLU A 317 30.51 7.68 6.60
N GLU A 318 30.48 8.97 6.25
CA GLU A 318 31.46 9.96 6.70
C GLU A 318 31.44 10.15 8.23
N ILE A 319 30.24 10.14 8.83
CA ILE A 319 30.08 10.28 10.28
C ILE A 319 30.54 8.99 10.98
N ALA A 320 30.22 7.83 10.43
CA ALA A 320 30.64 6.54 10.96
C ALA A 320 32.18 6.43 10.97
N GLU A 321 32.82 6.80 9.87
CA GLU A 321 34.28 6.83 9.75
C GLU A 321 34.91 7.79 10.78
N GLY A 322 34.40 9.02 10.88
CA GLY A 322 34.86 10.01 11.83
C GLY A 322 34.69 9.61 13.30
N LEU A 323 33.69 8.78 13.62
CA LEU A 323 33.41 8.25 14.95
C LEU A 323 34.04 6.87 15.21
N GLY A 324 34.71 6.27 14.22
CA GLY A 324 35.33 4.94 14.33
C GLY A 324 34.31 3.80 14.44
N LEU A 325 33.12 3.98 13.90
CA LEU A 325 32.06 2.95 13.86
C LEU A 325 32.33 1.98 12.71
N SER A 326 32.03 0.70 12.93
CA SER A 326 32.19 -0.35 11.91
C SER A 326 31.14 -0.29 10.80
N GLU A 327 30.00 0.36 11.05
CA GLU A 327 28.89 0.46 10.12
C GLU A 327 28.22 1.84 10.22
N PRO A 328 27.71 2.42 9.11
CA PRO A 328 26.96 3.68 9.10
C PRO A 328 25.53 3.45 9.62
N LYS A 329 25.38 3.31 10.94
CA LYS A 329 24.12 2.94 11.57
C LYS A 329 23.88 3.73 12.84
N GLY A 330 22.60 4.15 13.02
CA GLY A 330 22.14 4.85 14.23
C GLY A 330 21.88 6.33 14.02
N ALA A 331 21.69 7.03 15.12
CA ALA A 331 21.46 8.47 15.16
C ALA A 331 22.43 9.15 16.12
N LEU A 332 23.12 10.15 15.61
CA LEU A 332 24.00 11.02 16.41
C LEU A 332 23.13 12.10 17.07
N VAL A 333 23.23 12.26 18.39
CA VAL A 333 22.65 13.40 19.10
C VAL A 333 23.53 14.62 18.83
N ALA A 334 23.09 15.48 17.91
CA ALA A 334 23.84 16.68 17.51
C ALA A 334 23.65 17.86 18.49
N ALA A 335 22.54 17.89 19.23
CA ALA A 335 22.30 18.89 20.26
C ALA A 335 21.24 18.40 21.28
N VAL A 336 21.34 18.92 22.49
CA VAL A 336 20.33 18.76 23.56
C VAL A 336 19.70 20.12 23.83
N THR A 337 18.37 20.17 23.93
CA THR A 337 17.64 21.39 24.29
C THR A 337 17.79 21.63 25.80
N GLY A 338 18.28 22.79 26.20
CA GLY A 338 18.71 23.08 27.57
C GLY A 338 17.59 23.02 28.64
N GLU A 339 16.32 23.01 28.25
CA GLU A 339 15.16 22.83 29.13
C GLU A 339 14.38 21.55 28.81
N GLY A 340 14.97 20.64 28.02
CA GLY A 340 14.36 19.39 27.61
C GLY A 340 14.64 18.24 28.60
N PRO A 341 13.87 17.14 28.53
CA PRO A 341 14.06 15.97 29.41
C PRO A 341 15.43 15.31 29.30
N ALA A 342 16.18 15.56 28.21
CA ALA A 342 17.52 15.02 27.98
C ALA A 342 18.64 15.94 28.47
N ALA A 343 18.32 17.11 29.04
CA ALA A 343 19.30 18.10 29.54
C ALA A 343 19.92 17.72 30.89
#